data_35f4d2a7dd686ba16a0663b731e4286c
#
_entry.id   35f4d2a7dd686ba16a0663b731e4286c
#
_cell.length_a   1.000
_cell.length_b   1.000
_cell.length_c   1.000
_cell.angle_alpha   90.00
_cell.angle_beta   90.00
_cell.angle_gamma   90.00
#
_symmetry.space_group_name_H-M   'P 1'
#
loop_
_entity.id
_entity.type
_entity.pdbx_description
1 polymer ?
#
loop_
_entity_poly.entity_id
_entity_poly.type
_entity_poly.pdbx_seq_one_letter_code
_entity_poly.pdbx_strand_id
1 'polypeptide(L)'
;SAITILYSIFGIIYCALLASKFKVSLLFAVLQVSFYIVQSVLYKNWGEVILNSAIVLPIILASIISWYTGADKKKEQVTKNQLKNYEWILLAVIFVVVAISFYFILDALDTQNAVIACISCAFTAAAHYLLLRKSQYMFHVFIGLNIVLFILWLLPIIQGDGFGIESLPMLITLVVYSISNIRGIVNWSKEKKASLASVT
;
A
#
# COMPACT_ATOMS: atom_id res chain seq x y z
N SER A 1 -18.08 6.53 -9.60
CA SER A 1 -17.93 8.00 -9.68
C SER A 1 -16.62 8.35 -10.41
N ALA A 2 -16.50 9.58 -10.91
CA ALA A 2 -15.26 10.05 -11.55
C ALA A 2 -14.05 9.95 -10.61
N ILE A 3 -14.28 10.16 -9.31
CA ILE A 3 -13.24 10.06 -8.28
C ILE A 3 -12.70 8.63 -8.17
N THR A 4 -13.56 7.61 -8.23
CA THR A 4 -13.15 6.20 -8.21
C THR A 4 -12.28 5.85 -9.43
N ILE A 5 -12.62 6.39 -10.60
CA ILE A 5 -11.84 6.18 -11.83
C ILE A 5 -10.45 6.83 -11.69
N LEU A 6 -10.38 8.08 -11.21
CA LEU A 6 -9.11 8.79 -11.01
C LEU A 6 -8.23 8.06 -9.98
N TYR A 7 -8.80 7.67 -8.85
CA TYR A 7 -8.09 6.84 -7.85
C TYR A 7 -7.49 5.57 -8.47
N SER A 8 -8.29 4.83 -9.26
CA SER A 8 -7.84 3.58 -9.89
C SER A 8 -6.74 3.84 -10.93
N ILE A 9 -6.88 4.85 -11.78
CA ILE A 9 -5.87 5.20 -12.79
C ILE A 9 -4.55 5.57 -12.13
N PHE A 10 -4.56 6.49 -11.16
CA PHE A 10 -3.33 6.90 -10.46
C PHE A 10 -2.70 5.75 -9.68
N GLY A 11 -3.51 4.86 -9.10
CA GLY A 11 -3.02 3.68 -8.40
C GLY A 11 -2.35 2.66 -9.34
N ILE A 12 -2.91 2.42 -10.51
CA ILE A 12 -2.31 1.53 -11.52
C ILE A 12 -0.97 2.09 -12.00
N ILE A 13 -0.92 3.40 -12.30
CA ILE A 13 0.32 4.07 -12.71
C ILE A 13 1.35 4.01 -11.60
N TYR A 14 0.94 4.31 -10.35
CA TYR A 14 1.80 4.20 -9.17
C TYR A 14 2.42 2.81 -9.05
N CYS A 15 1.61 1.75 -9.05
CA CYS A 15 2.08 0.38 -8.88
C CYS A 15 3.02 -0.05 -10.03
N ALA A 16 2.72 0.32 -11.27
CA ALA A 16 3.54 -0.01 -12.43
C ALA A 16 4.93 0.67 -12.37
N LEU A 17 4.96 1.95 -12.01
CA LEU A 17 6.19 2.72 -11.88
C LEU A 17 7.01 2.29 -10.65
N LEU A 18 6.34 1.96 -9.53
CA LEU A 18 6.98 1.44 -8.33
C LEU A 18 7.65 0.10 -8.59
N ALA A 19 6.96 -0.82 -9.29
CA ALA A 19 7.52 -2.10 -9.71
C ALA A 19 8.76 -1.95 -10.60
N SER A 20 8.88 -0.83 -11.32
CA SER A 20 10.02 -0.46 -12.17
C SER A 20 11.04 0.44 -11.46
N LYS A 21 10.90 0.68 -10.15
CA LYS A 21 11.80 1.49 -9.28
C LYS A 21 11.83 2.98 -9.58
N PHE A 22 10.94 3.51 -10.40
CA PHE A 22 10.92 4.94 -10.70
C PHE A 22 10.44 5.75 -9.50
N LYS A 23 11.21 6.76 -9.09
CA LYS A 23 10.87 7.64 -7.97
C LYS A 23 9.59 8.43 -8.21
N VAL A 24 9.31 8.77 -9.46
CA VAL A 24 8.08 9.49 -9.86
C VAL A 24 6.81 8.74 -9.44
N SER A 25 6.89 7.41 -9.21
CA SER A 25 5.77 6.62 -8.67
C SER A 25 5.17 7.24 -7.41
N LEU A 26 5.99 7.82 -6.52
CA LEU A 26 5.52 8.41 -5.27
C LEU A 26 4.63 9.65 -5.48
N LEU A 27 4.82 10.40 -6.57
CA LEU A 27 3.92 11.51 -6.91
C LEU A 27 2.54 11.00 -7.29
N PHE A 28 2.47 9.90 -8.04
CA PHE A 28 1.20 9.22 -8.35
C PHE A 28 0.57 8.60 -7.11
N ALA A 29 1.38 8.12 -6.14
CA ALA A 29 0.88 7.65 -4.86
C ALA A 29 0.18 8.78 -4.06
N VAL A 30 0.75 10.00 -4.03
CA VAL A 30 0.11 11.17 -3.40
C VAL A 30 -1.24 11.46 -4.04
N LEU A 31 -1.31 11.49 -5.38
CA LEU A 31 -2.57 11.73 -6.10
C LEU A 31 -3.58 10.62 -5.78
N GLN A 32 -3.18 9.37 -5.88
CA GLN A 32 -4.02 8.21 -5.55
C GLN A 32 -4.62 8.33 -4.15
N VAL A 33 -3.76 8.52 -3.14
CA VAL A 33 -4.20 8.59 -1.73
C VAL A 33 -5.10 9.80 -1.49
N SER A 34 -4.81 10.94 -2.12
CA SER A 34 -5.66 12.13 -2.01
C SER A 34 -7.07 11.88 -2.55
N PHE A 35 -7.20 11.27 -3.73
CA PHE A 35 -8.51 10.91 -4.28
C PHE A 35 -9.20 9.84 -3.44
N TYR A 36 -8.45 8.90 -2.85
CA TYR A 36 -9.01 7.87 -1.97
C TYR A 36 -9.54 8.45 -0.66
N ILE A 37 -8.85 9.43 -0.06
CA ILE A 37 -9.34 10.16 1.11
C ILE A 37 -10.66 10.87 0.78
N VAL A 38 -10.72 11.61 -0.35
CA VAL A 38 -11.96 12.28 -0.76
C VAL A 38 -13.08 11.29 -0.97
N GLN A 39 -12.83 10.17 -1.63
CA GLN A 39 -13.80 9.09 -1.82
C GLN A 39 -14.27 8.54 -0.47
N SER A 40 -13.35 8.27 0.46
CA SER A 40 -13.67 7.75 1.79
C SER A 40 -14.52 8.70 2.61
N VAL A 41 -14.29 10.02 2.52
CA VAL A 41 -15.14 11.04 3.14
C VAL A 41 -16.56 10.99 2.55
N LEU A 42 -16.70 10.91 1.22
CA LEU A 42 -18.01 10.86 0.55
C LEU A 42 -18.81 9.61 0.93
N TYR A 43 -18.13 8.49 1.13
CA TYR A 43 -18.76 7.24 1.57
C TYR A 43 -18.84 7.09 3.10
N LYS A 44 -18.43 8.12 3.86
CA LYS A 44 -18.39 8.13 5.34
C LYS A 44 -17.55 6.99 5.92
N ASN A 45 -16.54 6.55 5.19
CA ASN A 45 -15.61 5.52 5.65
C ASN A 45 -14.49 6.15 6.48
N TRP A 46 -14.81 6.54 7.71
CA TRP A 46 -13.94 7.32 8.58
C TRP A 46 -12.66 6.58 8.98
N GLY A 47 -12.70 5.25 9.08
CA GLY A 47 -11.50 4.44 9.34
C GLY A 47 -10.45 4.63 8.26
N GLU A 48 -10.85 4.58 6.98
CA GLU A 48 -9.96 4.81 5.84
C GLU A 48 -9.48 6.27 5.76
N VAL A 49 -10.35 7.23 6.11
CA VAL A 49 -9.95 8.65 6.20
C VAL A 49 -8.83 8.82 7.21
N ILE A 50 -8.99 8.27 8.42
CA ILE A 50 -7.97 8.35 9.49
C ILE A 50 -6.68 7.66 9.06
N LEU A 51 -6.76 6.41 8.56
CA LEU A 51 -5.59 5.64 8.12
C LEU A 51 -4.79 6.40 7.05
N ASN A 52 -5.47 6.84 6.01
CA ASN A 52 -4.80 7.43 4.86
C ASN A 52 -4.29 8.85 5.13
N SER A 53 -5.00 9.64 5.94
CA SER A 53 -4.59 11.00 6.28
C SER A 53 -3.49 11.03 7.33
N ALA A 54 -3.59 10.19 8.39
CA ALA A 54 -2.68 10.25 9.53
C ALA A 54 -1.44 9.36 9.38
N ILE A 55 -1.50 8.28 8.58
CA ILE A 55 -0.42 7.30 8.44
C ILE A 55 0.12 7.28 7.02
N VAL A 56 -0.72 6.96 6.03
CA VAL A 56 -0.27 6.66 4.66
C VAL A 56 0.33 7.90 3.99
N LEU A 57 -0.42 8.99 3.94
CA LEU A 57 0.02 10.22 3.28
C LEU A 57 1.31 10.80 3.89
N PRO A 58 1.47 10.92 5.23
CA PRO A 58 2.72 11.35 5.83
C PRO A 58 3.90 10.44 5.49
N ILE A 59 3.71 9.11 5.47
CA ILE A 59 4.78 8.17 5.11
C ILE A 59 5.16 8.31 3.63
N ILE A 60 4.20 8.49 2.72
CA ILE A 60 4.49 8.73 1.30
C ILE A 60 5.29 10.03 1.13
N LEU A 61 4.91 11.12 1.81
CA LEU A 61 5.65 12.38 1.77
C LEU A 61 7.08 12.23 2.32
N ALA A 62 7.25 11.52 3.45
CA ALA A 62 8.56 11.19 3.99
C ALA A 62 9.37 10.31 3.01
N SER A 63 8.71 9.40 2.29
CA SER A 63 9.33 8.56 1.26
C SER A 63 9.81 9.40 0.08
N ILE A 64 9.05 10.39 -0.37
CA ILE A 64 9.48 11.34 -1.40
C ILE A 64 10.79 12.00 -0.97
N ILE A 65 10.83 12.59 0.23
CA ILE A 65 12.03 13.22 0.76
C ILE A 65 13.21 12.23 0.77
N SER A 66 13.00 11.02 1.33
CA SER A 66 14.03 9.97 1.41
C SER A 66 14.53 9.50 0.04
N TRP A 67 13.63 9.41 -0.97
CA TRP A 67 13.99 8.89 -2.30
C TRP A 67 14.65 9.94 -3.18
N TYR A 68 14.36 11.22 -2.98
CA TYR A 68 14.93 12.32 -3.76
C TYR A 68 16.17 12.96 -3.10
N THR A 69 16.54 12.54 -1.87
CA THR A 69 17.73 12.99 -1.13
C THR A 69 18.78 11.88 -1.03
N GLY A 70 19.97 12.22 -0.61
CA GLY A 70 21.05 11.25 -0.38
C GLY A 70 21.68 10.67 -1.65
N ALA A 71 22.12 9.41 -1.56
CA ALA A 71 22.86 8.71 -2.62
C ALA A 71 22.11 8.57 -3.97
N ASP A 72 20.78 8.58 -3.90
CA ASP A 72 19.94 8.42 -5.09
C ASP A 72 19.56 9.75 -5.76
N LYS A 73 20.02 10.90 -5.24
CA LYS A 73 19.59 12.24 -5.69
C LYS A 73 19.61 12.44 -7.20
N LYS A 74 20.64 11.94 -7.87
CA LYS A 74 20.84 12.08 -9.34
C LYS A 74 20.28 10.95 -10.16
N LYS A 75 19.72 9.89 -9.55
CA LYS A 75 19.22 8.73 -10.27
C LYS A 75 17.69 8.85 -10.46
N GLU A 76 17.18 8.41 -11.60
CA GLU A 76 15.72 8.28 -11.82
C GLU A 76 15.12 7.11 -11.05
N GLN A 77 15.91 6.04 -10.89
CA GLN A 77 15.52 4.84 -10.15
C GLN A 77 16.10 4.84 -8.74
N VAL A 78 15.35 4.27 -7.81
CA VAL A 78 15.77 4.10 -6.43
C VAL A 78 16.64 2.87 -6.26
N THR A 79 17.68 2.98 -5.43
CA THR A 79 18.50 1.84 -5.02
C THR A 79 17.85 1.11 -3.85
N LYS A 80 17.74 -0.21 -3.97
CA LYS A 80 17.18 -1.06 -2.93
C LYS A 80 18.02 -1.02 -1.66
N ASN A 81 17.35 -0.94 -0.50
CA ASN A 81 17.96 -1.06 0.80
C ASN A 81 17.71 -2.44 1.44
N GLN A 82 18.65 -2.92 2.24
CA GLN A 82 18.49 -4.14 3.05
C GLN A 82 18.01 -3.76 4.45
N LEU A 83 17.05 -4.53 4.97
CA LEU A 83 16.58 -4.34 6.33
C LEU A 83 17.59 -4.90 7.32
N LYS A 84 17.80 -4.18 8.43
CA LYS A 84 18.54 -4.64 9.57
C LYS A 84 17.66 -5.52 10.46
N ASN A 85 18.27 -6.38 11.30
CA ASN A 85 17.52 -7.32 12.13
C ASN A 85 16.48 -6.65 13.04
N TYR A 86 16.82 -5.49 13.64
CA TYR A 86 15.87 -4.77 14.48
C TYR A 86 14.68 -4.19 13.73
N GLU A 87 14.81 -3.94 12.40
CA GLU A 87 13.72 -3.41 11.59
C GLU A 87 12.62 -4.44 11.36
N TRP A 88 12.94 -5.74 11.42
CA TRP A 88 11.93 -6.79 11.41
C TRP A 88 11.10 -6.80 12.68
N ILE A 89 11.76 -6.58 13.84
CA ILE A 89 11.06 -6.44 15.12
C ILE A 89 10.17 -5.19 15.08
N LEU A 90 10.71 -4.07 14.60
CA LEU A 90 9.94 -2.82 14.46
C LEU A 90 8.73 -3.00 13.54
N LEU A 91 8.89 -3.72 12.41
CA LEU A 91 7.80 -4.03 11.49
C LEU A 91 6.69 -4.84 12.19
N ALA A 92 7.06 -5.85 12.98
CA ALA A 92 6.10 -6.63 13.76
C ALA A 92 5.38 -5.77 14.82
N VAL A 93 6.10 -4.90 15.51
CA VAL A 93 5.53 -3.95 16.47
C VAL A 93 4.55 -2.99 15.79
N ILE A 94 4.92 -2.40 14.65
CA ILE A 94 4.04 -1.52 13.86
C ILE A 94 2.76 -2.29 13.50
N PHE A 95 2.87 -3.51 13.01
CA PHE A 95 1.73 -4.33 12.62
C PHE A 95 0.77 -4.56 13.80
N VAL A 96 1.29 -4.99 14.94
CA VAL A 96 0.48 -5.28 16.14
C VAL A 96 -0.15 -4.02 16.71
N VAL A 97 0.62 -2.94 16.86
CA VAL A 97 0.12 -1.67 17.42
C VAL A 97 -0.97 -1.08 16.53
N VAL A 98 -0.77 -1.06 15.21
CA VAL A 98 -1.78 -0.54 14.29
C VAL A 98 -3.03 -1.43 14.28
N ALA A 99 -2.88 -2.77 14.27
CA ALA A 99 -4.01 -3.68 14.32
C ALA A 99 -4.88 -3.45 15.55
N ILE A 100 -4.26 -3.37 16.74
CA ILE A 100 -4.97 -3.15 18.01
C ILE A 100 -5.62 -1.76 18.04
N SER A 101 -4.88 -0.71 17.68
CA SER A 101 -5.39 0.66 17.71
C SER A 101 -6.57 0.83 16.76
N PHE A 102 -6.45 0.31 15.53
CA PHE A 102 -7.53 0.42 14.54
C PHE A 102 -8.71 -0.50 14.87
N TYR A 103 -8.51 -1.62 15.55
CA TYR A 103 -9.63 -2.42 16.03
C TYR A 103 -10.55 -1.57 16.91
N PHE A 104 -10.03 -0.88 17.92
CA PHE A 104 -10.83 -0.02 18.79
C PHE A 104 -11.44 1.19 18.07
N ILE A 105 -10.70 1.79 17.12
CA ILE A 105 -11.23 2.90 16.32
C ILE A 105 -12.40 2.45 15.45
N LEU A 106 -12.25 1.32 14.75
CA LEU A 106 -13.26 0.80 13.84
C LEU A 106 -14.49 0.24 14.58
N ASP A 107 -14.27 -0.36 15.74
CA ASP A 107 -15.34 -0.80 16.64
C ASP A 107 -16.17 0.39 17.15
N ALA A 108 -15.51 1.47 17.58
CA ALA A 108 -16.16 2.70 17.99
C ALA A 108 -16.90 3.44 16.85
N LEU A 109 -16.57 3.14 15.60
CA LEU A 109 -17.21 3.68 14.39
C LEU A 109 -18.27 2.73 13.79
N ASP A 110 -18.66 1.68 14.52
CA ASP A 110 -19.60 0.65 14.07
C ASP A 110 -19.26 0.09 12.68
N THR A 111 -17.96 -0.09 12.40
CA THR A 111 -17.50 -0.57 11.10
C THR A 111 -17.80 -2.06 10.95
N GLN A 112 -18.52 -2.41 9.88
CA GLN A 112 -18.72 -3.82 9.53
C GLN A 112 -17.39 -4.52 9.31
N ASN A 113 -17.26 -5.77 9.79
CA ASN A 113 -16.04 -6.58 9.65
C ASN A 113 -14.78 -5.91 10.23
N ALA A 114 -14.90 -5.20 11.37
CA ALA A 114 -13.82 -4.44 12.01
C ALA A 114 -12.52 -5.26 12.17
N VAL A 115 -12.60 -6.56 12.44
CA VAL A 115 -11.42 -7.44 12.55
C VAL A 115 -10.65 -7.55 11.24
N ILE A 116 -11.33 -7.75 10.10
CA ILE A 116 -10.66 -7.85 8.79
C ILE A 116 -10.13 -6.46 8.38
N ALA A 117 -10.91 -5.41 8.66
CA ALA A 117 -10.51 -4.04 8.36
C ALA A 117 -9.28 -3.60 9.17
N CYS A 118 -9.17 -3.93 10.47
CA CYS A 118 -7.99 -3.57 11.25
C CYS A 118 -6.73 -4.33 10.80
N ILE A 119 -6.87 -5.57 10.32
CA ILE A 119 -5.77 -6.32 9.70
C ILE A 119 -5.31 -5.65 8.41
N SER A 120 -6.22 -5.17 7.56
CA SER A 120 -5.85 -4.41 6.35
C SER A 120 -5.12 -3.12 6.68
N CYS A 121 -5.54 -2.40 7.73
CA CYS A 121 -4.84 -1.20 8.22
C CYS A 121 -3.40 -1.51 8.67
N ALA A 122 -3.20 -2.64 9.37
CA ALA A 122 -1.88 -3.08 9.83
C ALA A 122 -0.97 -3.45 8.64
N PHE A 123 -1.48 -4.19 7.65
CA PHE A 123 -0.75 -4.46 6.40
C PHE A 123 -0.40 -3.17 5.66
N THR A 124 -1.32 -2.22 5.60
CA THR A 124 -1.11 -0.93 4.94
C THR A 124 0.04 -0.14 5.59
N ALA A 125 0.04 -0.02 6.92
CA ALA A 125 1.10 0.67 7.65
C ALA A 125 2.45 -0.04 7.48
N ALA A 126 2.48 -1.37 7.58
CA ALA A 126 3.69 -2.17 7.39
C ALA A 126 4.26 -2.04 5.97
N ALA A 127 3.42 -2.09 4.94
CA ALA A 127 3.84 -1.94 3.55
C ALA A 127 4.44 -0.54 3.28
N HIS A 128 3.82 0.52 3.82
CA HIS A 128 4.32 1.88 3.66
C HIS A 128 5.59 2.15 4.47
N TYR A 129 5.76 1.54 5.65
CA TYR A 129 7.04 1.55 6.34
C TYR A 129 8.15 0.94 5.47
N LEU A 130 7.89 -0.22 4.85
CA LEU A 130 8.84 -0.87 3.94
C LEU A 130 9.11 -0.05 2.67
N LEU A 131 8.12 0.69 2.17
CA LEU A 131 8.25 1.66 1.08
C LEU A 131 9.23 2.78 1.46
N LEU A 132 9.06 3.37 2.64
CA LEU A 132 9.95 4.39 3.19
C LEU A 132 11.39 3.87 3.30
N ARG A 133 11.55 2.60 3.70
CA ARG A 133 12.85 1.92 3.81
C ARG A 133 13.42 1.44 2.49
N LYS A 134 12.76 1.67 1.35
CA LYS A 134 13.19 1.21 0.01
C LYS A 134 13.40 -0.31 -0.05
N SER A 135 12.58 -1.06 0.67
CA SER A 135 12.73 -2.51 0.81
C SER A 135 11.89 -3.26 -0.21
N GLN A 136 12.49 -4.27 -0.87
CA GLN A 136 11.74 -5.15 -1.79
C GLN A 136 10.59 -5.91 -1.11
N TYR A 137 10.67 -6.11 0.21
CA TYR A 137 9.65 -6.85 0.97
C TYR A 137 8.30 -6.13 1.02
N MET A 138 8.25 -4.83 0.69
CA MET A 138 6.97 -4.11 0.57
C MET A 138 5.99 -4.80 -0.39
N PHE A 139 6.47 -5.37 -1.50
CA PHE A 139 5.59 -6.04 -2.46
C PHE A 139 4.95 -7.30 -1.90
N HIS A 140 5.65 -8.07 -1.04
CA HIS A 140 5.09 -9.25 -0.37
C HIS A 140 3.97 -8.82 0.60
N VAL A 141 4.22 -7.74 1.34
CA VAL A 141 3.23 -7.18 2.29
C VAL A 141 2.04 -6.58 1.53
N PHE A 142 2.26 -5.90 0.38
CA PHE A 142 1.17 -5.42 -0.47
C PHE A 142 0.33 -6.57 -1.07
N ILE A 143 0.94 -7.71 -1.42
CA ILE A 143 0.15 -8.89 -1.85
C ILE A 143 -0.71 -9.39 -0.69
N GLY A 144 -0.16 -9.50 0.52
CA GLY A 144 -0.94 -9.85 1.72
C GLY A 144 -2.09 -8.88 1.95
N LEU A 145 -1.84 -7.58 1.84
CA LEU A 145 -2.87 -6.53 1.91
C LEU A 145 -3.97 -6.74 0.85
N ASN A 146 -3.57 -6.97 -0.41
CA ASN A 146 -4.55 -7.17 -1.49
C ASN A 146 -5.43 -8.39 -1.26
N ILE A 147 -4.91 -9.48 -0.68
CA ILE A 147 -5.70 -10.66 -0.32
C ILE A 147 -6.73 -10.31 0.76
N VAL A 148 -6.31 -9.60 1.81
CA VAL A 148 -7.21 -9.17 2.90
C VAL A 148 -8.29 -8.23 2.38
N LEU A 149 -7.91 -7.25 1.55
CA LEU A 149 -8.86 -6.32 0.92
C LEU A 149 -9.80 -7.05 -0.05
N PHE A 150 -9.31 -8.04 -0.81
CA PHE A 150 -10.16 -8.85 -1.69
C PHE A 150 -11.25 -9.57 -0.90
N ILE A 151 -10.90 -10.16 0.24
CA ILE A 151 -11.88 -10.79 1.15
C ILE A 151 -12.86 -9.73 1.66
N LEU A 152 -12.38 -8.58 2.15
CA LEU A 152 -13.19 -7.50 2.71
C LEU A 152 -14.23 -7.00 1.69
N TRP A 153 -13.84 -6.83 0.42
CA TRP A 153 -14.73 -6.36 -0.64
C TRP A 153 -15.62 -7.47 -1.24
N LEU A 154 -15.26 -8.74 -1.05
CA LEU A 154 -16.06 -9.88 -1.49
C LEU A 154 -17.20 -10.20 -0.51
N LEU A 155 -17.01 -9.97 0.79
CA LEU A 155 -17.98 -10.29 1.83
C LEU A 155 -19.37 -9.67 1.60
N PRO A 156 -19.54 -8.37 1.31
CA PRO A 156 -20.85 -7.76 1.05
C PRO A 156 -21.56 -8.38 -0.15
N ILE A 157 -20.82 -8.83 -1.17
CA ILE A 157 -21.38 -9.50 -2.35
C ILE A 157 -21.98 -10.84 -1.95
N ILE A 158 -21.27 -11.61 -1.11
CA ILE A 158 -21.72 -12.95 -0.65
C ILE A 158 -22.90 -12.82 0.33
N GLN A 159 -22.90 -11.78 1.17
CA GLN A 159 -23.93 -11.55 2.17
C GLN A 159 -25.23 -10.97 1.58
N GLY A 160 -25.20 -10.55 0.31
CA GLY A 160 -26.39 -10.04 -0.38
C GLY A 160 -26.77 -8.60 -0.01
N ASP A 161 -25.86 -7.83 0.60
CA ASP A 161 -26.10 -6.46 1.09
C ASP A 161 -26.20 -5.40 -0.03
N GLY A 162 -26.47 -5.79 -1.27
CA GLY A 162 -26.76 -4.86 -2.38
C GLY A 162 -25.57 -4.10 -2.98
N PHE A 163 -24.40 -4.16 -2.37
CA PHE A 163 -23.17 -3.48 -2.82
C PHE A 163 -22.43 -4.20 -3.98
N GLY A 164 -22.96 -5.32 -4.48
CA GLY A 164 -22.24 -6.23 -5.39
C GLY A 164 -21.62 -5.59 -6.64
N ILE A 165 -22.36 -4.69 -7.32
CA ILE A 165 -21.88 -4.08 -8.58
C ILE A 165 -20.86 -2.97 -8.31
N GLU A 166 -20.96 -2.24 -7.20
CA GLU A 166 -20.03 -1.16 -6.84
C GLU A 166 -18.67 -1.68 -6.36
N SER A 167 -18.62 -2.89 -5.82
CA SER A 167 -17.40 -3.55 -5.36
C SER A 167 -16.55 -4.14 -6.51
N LEU A 168 -17.17 -4.42 -7.67
CA LEU A 168 -16.49 -5.07 -8.79
C LEU A 168 -15.29 -4.28 -9.33
N PRO A 169 -15.35 -2.95 -9.53
CA PRO A 169 -14.18 -2.16 -9.96
C PRO A 169 -13.01 -2.25 -8.96
N MET A 170 -13.31 -2.34 -7.65
CA MET A 170 -12.29 -2.49 -6.62
C MET A 170 -11.61 -3.85 -6.70
N LEU A 171 -12.38 -4.93 -6.85
CA LEU A 171 -11.84 -6.28 -7.01
C LEU A 171 -10.92 -6.38 -8.24
N ILE A 172 -11.33 -5.80 -9.37
CA ILE A 172 -10.50 -5.74 -10.58
C ILE A 172 -9.19 -4.96 -10.31
N THR A 173 -9.28 -3.82 -9.64
CA THR A 173 -8.12 -3.00 -9.28
C THR A 173 -7.14 -3.78 -8.39
N LEU A 174 -7.63 -4.55 -7.40
CA LEU A 174 -6.78 -5.37 -6.53
C LEU A 174 -6.05 -6.49 -7.29
N VAL A 175 -6.69 -7.07 -8.31
CA VAL A 175 -6.03 -8.04 -9.21
C VAL A 175 -4.89 -7.37 -9.98
N VAL A 176 -5.11 -6.20 -10.56
CA VAL A 176 -4.08 -5.43 -11.28
C VAL A 176 -2.92 -5.05 -10.36
N TYR A 177 -3.23 -4.62 -9.12
CA TYR A 177 -2.21 -4.32 -8.11
C TYR A 177 -1.39 -5.56 -7.75
N SER A 178 -2.04 -6.73 -7.60
CA SER A 178 -1.35 -7.98 -7.31
C SER A 178 -0.38 -8.38 -8.42
N ILE A 179 -0.79 -8.27 -9.68
CA ILE A 179 0.07 -8.50 -10.84
C ILE A 179 1.28 -7.54 -10.83
N SER A 180 1.04 -6.25 -10.57
CA SER A 180 2.09 -5.25 -10.48
C SER A 180 3.06 -5.52 -9.32
N ASN A 181 2.56 -6.00 -8.17
CA ASN A 181 3.38 -6.37 -7.02
C ASN A 181 4.25 -7.60 -7.33
N ILE A 182 3.72 -8.62 -8.01
CA ILE A 182 4.51 -9.78 -8.49
C ILE A 182 5.63 -9.31 -9.41
N ARG A 183 5.33 -8.44 -10.38
CA ARG A 183 6.34 -7.83 -11.24
C ARG A 183 7.39 -7.06 -10.44
N GLY A 184 6.97 -6.34 -9.39
CA GLY A 184 7.85 -5.64 -8.45
C GLY A 184 8.82 -6.59 -7.76
N ILE A 185 8.34 -7.72 -7.22
CA ILE A 185 9.19 -8.75 -6.60
C ILE A 185 10.28 -9.21 -7.58
N VAL A 186 9.90 -9.54 -8.81
CA VAL A 186 10.84 -10.01 -9.84
C VAL A 186 11.88 -8.95 -10.18
N ASN A 187 11.44 -7.70 -10.44
CA ASN A 187 12.34 -6.63 -10.87
C ASN A 187 13.31 -6.20 -9.76
N TRP A 188 12.83 -6.11 -8.52
CA TRP A 188 13.66 -5.71 -7.40
C TRP A 188 14.61 -6.83 -6.92
N SER A 189 14.30 -8.10 -7.24
CA SER A 189 15.17 -9.24 -6.91
C SER A 189 16.35 -9.39 -7.89
N LYS A 190 16.21 -8.96 -9.15
CA LYS A 190 17.26 -9.10 -10.18
C LYS A 190 18.54 -8.34 -9.83
N GLU A 191 18.46 -7.24 -9.08
CA GLU A 191 19.62 -6.44 -8.68
C GLU A 191 20.64 -7.22 -7.83
N LYS A 192 20.18 -8.16 -7.01
CA LYS A 192 21.03 -9.01 -6.18
C LYS A 192 21.91 -9.95 -7.01
N LYS A 193 21.40 -10.41 -8.15
CA LYS A 193 22.18 -11.29 -9.08
C LYS A 193 23.24 -10.52 -9.85
N ALA A 194 22.95 -9.28 -10.25
CA ALA A 194 23.90 -8.46 -10.99
C ALA A 194 25.10 -8.03 -10.13
N SER A 195 24.88 -7.69 -8.85
CA SER A 195 25.95 -7.31 -7.92
C SER A 195 26.84 -8.49 -7.53
N LEU A 196 26.32 -9.72 -7.49
CA LEU A 196 27.10 -10.93 -7.23
C LEU A 196 27.93 -11.36 -8.46
N ALA A 197 27.41 -11.19 -9.67
CA ALA A 197 28.11 -11.50 -10.92
C ALA A 197 29.23 -10.52 -11.26
N SER A 198 29.26 -9.32 -10.66
CA SER A 198 30.34 -8.34 -10.85
C SER A 198 31.49 -8.50 -9.84
N VAL A 199 31.42 -9.44 -8.91
CA VAL A 199 32.43 -9.73 -7.86
C VAL A 199 33.15 -11.07 -8.14
N THR A 200 32.66 -11.86 -9.07
CA THR A 200 33.32 -13.09 -9.61
C THR A 200 33.98 -12.81 -10.92
#